data_7b292d7d4d0e7cddfdf51a53c1186293
#
_entry.id   7b292d7d4d0e7cddfdf51a53c1186293
#
_cell.length_a   1.000
_cell.length_b   1.000
_cell.length_c   1.000
_cell.angle_alpha   90.00
_cell.angle_beta   90.00
_cell.angle_gamma   90.00
#
_symmetry.space_group_name_H-M   'P 1'
#
loop_
_entity.id
_entity.type
_entity.pdbx_description
1 polymer ?
#
loop_
_entity_poly.entity_id
_entity_poly.type
_entity_poly.pdbx_seq_one_letter_code
_entity_poly.pdbx_strand_id
1 'polypeptide(L)'
;MKNYSAIILAAGYSSRMGSFKPIIKIEDKTPLQRCIELFRNCGINDITVVTGHLNECIEKELNDIKKELKDNKIELNDIKIVFNNKYSEGMYSSIKVGVASLSEEVDAFFILPVDIPSVQESTLKKMMLSYEKIKGGIMYPTFAKETGHPTLVTYSLAQEILNSNPKEGLRELLNNHKKQWYYEIVTDRGILLDMDTKEDLKVLMDHISVYPCPDYLECMEILRLCNVNLETIDHMKSVAEFAKQVSILLNENGCKLNINYIYAGALLHDVAKGTKKHALQGAKIVEEFGYKCLFEIIDEHMQLKTKYKIGEKQIVYLCDKLIKGKRLVTLNERFEDALSRYKDVPDILEKVNGKYMDAKIIKENIENILGRSLESFSDKF
;
A
#
# COMPACT_ATOMS: atom_id res chain seq x y z
N MET A 1 24.07 -3.26 11.23
CA MET A 1 22.60 -3.43 11.14
C MET A 1 22.15 -4.26 12.31
N LYS A 2 21.01 -3.92 12.92
CA LYS A 2 20.41 -4.72 13.99
C LYS A 2 19.90 -6.06 13.45
N ASN A 3 19.92 -7.07 14.32
CA ASN A 3 19.36 -8.40 14.03
C ASN A 3 17.87 -8.42 14.37
N TYR A 4 17.04 -8.75 13.41
CA TYR A 4 15.60 -8.81 13.56
C TYR A 4 15.09 -10.24 13.42
N SER A 5 14.10 -10.61 14.26
CA SER A 5 13.30 -11.83 14.12
C SER A 5 11.82 -11.46 13.96
N ALA A 6 11.01 -12.41 13.47
CA ALA A 6 9.57 -12.26 13.36
C ALA A 6 8.82 -13.39 14.05
N ILE A 7 7.76 -13.04 14.78
CA ILE A 7 6.81 -13.97 15.40
C ILE A 7 5.46 -13.79 14.70
N ILE A 8 5.00 -14.81 13.99
CA ILE A 8 3.68 -14.87 13.36
C ILE A 8 2.75 -15.68 14.27
N LEU A 9 1.66 -15.04 14.73
CA LEU A 9 0.71 -15.66 15.64
C LEU A 9 -0.42 -16.32 14.84
N ALA A 10 -0.43 -17.64 14.76
CA ALA A 10 -1.38 -18.45 14.00
C ALA A 10 -2.12 -19.49 14.87
N ALA A 11 -2.20 -19.28 16.19
CA ALA A 11 -2.73 -20.26 17.16
C ALA A 11 -4.24 -20.13 17.41
N GLY A 12 -4.94 -19.12 16.87
CA GLY A 12 -6.32 -18.77 17.19
C GLY A 12 -7.37 -19.71 16.59
N TYR A 13 -8.58 -19.70 17.19
CA TYR A 13 -9.71 -20.56 16.80
C TYR A 13 -10.42 -20.17 15.50
N SER A 14 -10.29 -18.92 15.04
CA SER A 14 -11.01 -18.37 13.87
C SER A 14 -12.55 -18.46 13.97
N SER A 15 -13.10 -18.47 15.18
CA SER A 15 -14.50 -18.85 15.48
C SER A 15 -15.54 -17.94 14.81
N ARG A 16 -15.27 -16.63 14.66
CA ARG A 16 -16.21 -15.67 14.08
C ARG A 16 -16.31 -15.76 12.55
N MET A 17 -15.24 -16.16 11.89
CA MET A 17 -15.17 -16.29 10.43
C MET A 17 -15.90 -17.54 9.89
N GLY A 18 -16.02 -18.60 10.72
CA GLY A 18 -16.53 -19.90 10.27
C GLY A 18 -15.59 -20.67 9.35
N SER A 19 -14.39 -20.14 9.10
CA SER A 19 -13.30 -20.75 8.31
C SER A 19 -11.97 -20.51 9.01
N PHE A 20 -11.02 -21.42 8.85
CA PHE A 20 -9.72 -21.31 9.53
C PHE A 20 -8.81 -20.27 8.84
N LYS A 21 -8.73 -19.08 9.44
CA LYS A 21 -8.09 -17.88 8.90
C LYS A 21 -6.69 -18.10 8.28
N PRO A 22 -5.75 -18.80 8.95
CA PRO A 22 -4.37 -18.86 8.46
C PRO A 22 -4.18 -19.45 7.07
N ILE A 23 -5.12 -20.32 6.64
CA ILE A 23 -4.99 -21.09 5.39
C ILE A 23 -6.11 -20.81 4.37
N ILE A 24 -7.00 -19.85 4.64
CA ILE A 24 -7.99 -19.43 3.65
C ILE A 24 -7.29 -18.77 2.46
N LYS A 25 -7.65 -19.13 1.22
CA LYS A 25 -7.04 -18.48 0.04
C LYS A 25 -7.66 -17.11 -0.20
N ILE A 26 -6.80 -16.11 -0.28
CA ILE A 26 -7.11 -14.76 -0.71
C ILE A 26 -6.35 -14.55 -2.03
N GLU A 27 -7.08 -14.58 -3.16
CA GLU A 27 -6.52 -14.72 -4.50
C GLU A 27 -5.71 -16.04 -4.61
N ASP A 28 -4.41 -15.96 -4.83
CA ASP A 28 -3.51 -17.09 -5.03
C ASP A 28 -2.80 -17.55 -3.74
N LYS A 29 -2.79 -16.73 -2.66
CA LYS A 29 -1.99 -16.96 -1.45
C LYS A 29 -2.84 -17.04 -0.18
N THR A 30 -2.32 -17.77 0.80
CA THR A 30 -2.90 -17.79 2.14
C THR A 30 -2.38 -16.62 2.99
N PRO A 31 -3.10 -16.17 4.04
CA PRO A 31 -2.59 -15.20 5.00
C PRO A 31 -1.25 -15.59 5.61
N LEU A 32 -1.06 -16.86 5.93
CA LEU A 32 0.20 -17.36 6.46
C LEU A 32 1.34 -17.18 5.46
N GLN A 33 1.11 -17.53 4.20
CA GLN A 33 2.09 -17.35 3.13
C GLN A 33 2.44 -15.86 2.96
N ARG A 34 1.44 -14.96 2.91
CA ARG A 34 1.65 -13.51 2.81
C ARG A 34 2.50 -12.96 3.95
N CYS A 35 2.21 -13.35 5.20
CA CYS A 35 2.99 -12.92 6.36
C CYS A 35 4.45 -13.40 6.30
N ILE A 36 4.70 -14.65 5.87
CA ILE A 36 6.05 -15.20 5.72
C ILE A 36 6.82 -14.46 4.62
N GLU A 37 6.22 -14.30 3.45
CA GLU A 37 6.83 -13.59 2.32
C GLU A 37 7.16 -12.14 2.66
N LEU A 38 6.27 -11.43 3.36
CA LEU A 38 6.50 -10.07 3.84
C LEU A 38 7.82 -9.94 4.59
N PHE A 39 8.06 -10.78 5.59
CA PHE A 39 9.29 -10.72 6.40
C PHE A 39 10.52 -11.11 5.58
N ARG A 40 10.43 -12.17 4.78
CA ARG A 40 11.54 -12.62 3.94
C ARG A 40 11.96 -11.61 2.88
N ASN A 41 11.00 -10.99 2.22
CA ASN A 41 11.26 -9.94 1.23
C ASN A 41 11.92 -8.69 1.84
N CYS A 42 11.79 -8.54 3.17
CA CYS A 42 12.48 -7.51 3.93
C CYS A 42 13.83 -7.97 4.52
N GLY A 43 14.27 -9.20 4.22
CA GLY A 43 15.55 -9.76 4.71
C GLY A 43 15.51 -10.33 6.12
N ILE A 44 14.31 -10.51 6.69
CA ILE A 44 14.11 -11.14 8.01
C ILE A 44 13.89 -12.64 7.76
N ASN A 45 14.90 -13.45 8.04
CA ASN A 45 14.87 -14.90 7.81
C ASN A 45 14.53 -15.69 9.07
N ASP A 46 14.89 -15.22 10.27
CA ASP A 46 14.51 -15.85 11.54
C ASP A 46 13.02 -15.59 11.83
N ILE A 47 12.18 -16.53 11.38
CA ILE A 47 10.72 -16.44 11.48
C ILE A 47 10.21 -17.61 12.33
N THR A 48 9.46 -17.28 13.39
CA THR A 48 8.75 -18.26 14.21
C THR A 48 7.25 -18.17 13.93
N VAL A 49 6.64 -19.27 13.50
CA VAL A 49 5.19 -19.44 13.39
C VAL A 49 4.68 -20.13 14.64
N VAL A 50 3.90 -19.43 15.44
CA VAL A 50 3.29 -20.01 16.65
C VAL A 50 1.93 -20.58 16.29
N THR A 51 1.78 -21.89 16.48
CA THR A 51 0.58 -22.67 16.15
C THR A 51 -0.19 -23.07 17.42
N GLY A 52 -1.42 -23.51 17.25
CA GLY A 52 -2.30 -23.96 18.34
C GLY A 52 -3.46 -24.76 17.78
N HIS A 53 -4.64 -24.12 17.65
CA HIS A 53 -5.79 -24.77 17.03
C HIS A 53 -5.48 -25.23 15.61
N LEU A 54 -5.87 -26.45 15.24
CA LEU A 54 -5.61 -27.07 13.93
C LEU A 54 -4.13 -26.99 13.47
N ASN A 55 -3.20 -27.25 14.40
CA ASN A 55 -1.76 -27.21 14.14
C ASN A 55 -1.35 -28.04 12.89
N GLU A 56 -1.91 -29.24 12.70
CA GLU A 56 -1.60 -30.11 11.57
C GLU A 56 -1.92 -29.45 10.21
N CYS A 57 -2.98 -28.62 10.15
CA CYS A 57 -3.33 -27.88 8.94
C CYS A 57 -2.28 -26.80 8.62
N ILE A 58 -1.75 -26.13 9.64
CA ILE A 58 -0.70 -25.12 9.47
C ILE A 58 0.62 -25.78 9.08
N GLU A 59 0.98 -26.90 9.69
CA GLU A 59 2.19 -27.65 9.33
C GLU A 59 2.17 -28.12 7.87
N LYS A 60 1.01 -28.61 7.40
CA LYS A 60 0.82 -28.98 6.00
C LYS A 60 0.99 -27.76 5.08
N GLU A 61 0.32 -26.66 5.38
CA GLU A 61 0.42 -25.41 4.61
C GLU A 61 1.87 -24.92 4.54
N LEU A 62 2.58 -24.92 5.68
CA LEU A 62 4.00 -24.54 5.73
C LEU A 62 4.89 -25.43 4.87
N ASN A 63 4.59 -26.74 4.82
CA ASN A 63 5.32 -27.66 3.95
C ASN A 63 5.05 -27.38 2.46
N ASP A 64 3.83 -26.98 2.10
CA ASP A 64 3.48 -26.63 0.73
C ASP A 64 4.13 -25.29 0.34
N ILE A 65 4.09 -24.26 1.21
CA ILE A 65 4.83 -23.00 1.06
C ILE A 65 6.34 -23.26 0.90
N LYS A 66 6.90 -24.16 1.72
CA LYS A 66 8.32 -24.54 1.63
C LYS A 66 8.69 -25.16 0.28
N LYS A 67 7.83 -25.98 -0.31
CA LYS A 67 8.07 -26.56 -1.65
C LYS A 67 8.04 -25.48 -2.72
N GLU A 68 6.99 -24.63 -2.72
CA GLU A 68 6.84 -23.55 -3.69
C GLU A 68 8.03 -22.59 -3.67
N LEU A 69 8.49 -22.20 -2.49
CA LEU A 69 9.62 -21.30 -2.33
C LEU A 69 10.96 -21.96 -2.73
N LYS A 70 11.14 -23.29 -2.51
CA LYS A 70 12.32 -24.03 -2.99
C LYS A 70 12.41 -24.06 -4.52
N ASP A 71 11.29 -24.25 -5.20
CA ASP A 71 11.23 -24.23 -6.66
C ASP A 71 11.66 -22.86 -7.21
N ASN A 72 11.46 -21.80 -6.43
CA ASN A 72 11.90 -20.43 -6.70
C ASN A 72 13.34 -20.12 -6.23
N LYS A 73 14.15 -21.15 -5.85
CA LYS A 73 15.55 -21.02 -5.35
C LYS A 73 15.70 -20.23 -4.05
N ILE A 74 14.68 -20.20 -3.20
CA ILE A 74 14.71 -19.54 -1.91
C ILE A 74 15.02 -20.58 -0.83
N GLU A 75 16.14 -20.44 -0.11
CA GLU A 75 16.47 -21.31 1.02
C GLU A 75 15.53 -21.09 2.19
N LEU A 76 15.00 -22.18 2.77
CA LEU A 76 13.89 -22.14 3.72
C LEU A 76 14.22 -22.72 5.09
N ASN A 77 15.51 -22.84 5.42
CA ASN A 77 15.93 -23.55 6.63
C ASN A 77 15.54 -22.85 7.95
N ASP A 78 15.05 -21.60 7.89
CA ASP A 78 14.96 -20.73 9.06
C ASP A 78 13.53 -20.48 9.58
N ILE A 79 12.48 -21.13 9.01
CA ILE A 79 11.11 -21.00 9.56
C ILE A 79 10.93 -22.05 10.65
N LYS A 80 10.85 -21.58 11.90
CA LYS A 80 10.56 -22.39 13.09
C LYS A 80 9.04 -22.53 13.26
N ILE A 81 8.57 -23.71 13.62
CA ILE A 81 7.18 -23.97 14.00
C ILE A 81 7.20 -24.30 15.48
N VAL A 82 6.42 -23.58 16.28
CA VAL A 82 6.33 -23.81 17.72
C VAL A 82 4.87 -23.94 18.11
N PHE A 83 4.54 -25.10 18.68
CA PHE A 83 3.19 -25.40 19.14
C PHE A 83 2.94 -24.82 20.54
N ASN A 84 1.88 -24.04 20.68
CA ASN A 84 1.41 -23.55 21.96
C ASN A 84 0.30 -24.45 22.48
N ASN A 85 0.60 -25.33 23.44
CA ASN A 85 -0.39 -26.21 24.06
C ASN A 85 -1.41 -25.48 24.96
N LYS A 86 -1.15 -24.18 25.25
CA LYS A 86 -1.99 -23.30 26.06
C LYS A 86 -2.71 -22.24 25.23
N TYR A 87 -2.88 -22.47 23.91
CA TYR A 87 -3.52 -21.48 23.01
C TYR A 87 -4.93 -21.05 23.46
N SER A 88 -5.63 -21.90 24.23
CA SER A 88 -6.93 -21.55 24.82
C SER A 88 -6.87 -20.48 25.92
N GLU A 89 -5.68 -20.21 26.50
CA GLU A 89 -5.48 -19.14 27.49
C GLU A 89 -5.39 -17.74 26.85
N GLY A 90 -5.51 -17.64 25.53
CA GLY A 90 -5.51 -16.38 24.80
C GLY A 90 -4.20 -16.04 24.10
N MET A 91 -4.19 -14.94 23.33
CA MET A 91 -3.10 -14.54 22.45
C MET A 91 -1.76 -14.36 23.20
N TYR A 92 -1.80 -13.89 24.45
CA TYR A 92 -0.58 -13.65 25.21
C TYR A 92 0.21 -14.94 25.48
N SER A 93 -0.47 -16.07 25.65
CA SER A 93 0.20 -17.38 25.79
C SER A 93 1.01 -17.72 24.54
N SER A 94 0.47 -17.42 23.36
CA SER A 94 1.16 -17.61 22.08
C SER A 94 2.35 -16.66 21.91
N ILE A 95 2.22 -15.42 22.34
CA ILE A 95 3.33 -14.45 22.35
C ILE A 95 4.48 -14.96 23.23
N LYS A 96 4.20 -15.47 24.42
CA LYS A 96 5.23 -16.06 25.30
C LYS A 96 5.99 -17.21 24.64
N VAL A 97 5.26 -18.11 23.98
CA VAL A 97 5.83 -19.25 23.26
C VAL A 97 6.74 -18.77 22.10
N GLY A 98 6.28 -17.78 21.34
CA GLY A 98 7.08 -17.17 20.28
C GLY A 98 8.34 -16.50 20.81
N VAL A 99 8.22 -15.68 21.86
CA VAL A 99 9.36 -14.99 22.48
C VAL A 99 10.37 -15.98 23.08
N ALA A 100 9.92 -17.09 23.66
CA ALA A 100 10.80 -18.15 24.19
C ALA A 100 11.62 -18.87 23.12
N SER A 101 11.22 -18.79 21.84
CA SER A 101 11.92 -19.42 20.70
C SER A 101 12.98 -18.51 20.05
N LEU A 102 13.05 -17.24 20.45
CA LEU A 102 14.01 -16.27 19.90
C LEU A 102 15.44 -16.60 20.32
N SER A 103 16.40 -16.30 19.43
CA SER A 103 17.81 -16.30 19.77
C SER A 103 18.19 -15.11 20.63
N GLU A 104 19.18 -15.28 21.50
CA GLU A 104 19.76 -14.17 22.30
C GLU A 104 20.51 -13.14 21.44
N GLU A 105 20.84 -13.48 20.19
CA GLU A 105 21.52 -12.58 19.25
C GLU A 105 20.59 -11.55 18.59
N VAL A 106 19.28 -11.60 18.89
CA VAL A 106 18.27 -10.73 18.32
C VAL A 106 18.24 -9.38 19.06
N ASP A 107 18.31 -8.29 18.33
CA ASP A 107 18.19 -6.94 18.90
C ASP A 107 16.73 -6.53 19.15
N ALA A 108 15.84 -6.93 18.21
CA ALA A 108 14.41 -6.65 18.27
C ALA A 108 13.61 -7.66 17.44
N PHE A 109 12.35 -7.83 17.76
CA PHE A 109 11.46 -8.78 17.09
C PHE A 109 10.11 -8.17 16.75
N PHE A 110 9.61 -8.55 15.59
CA PHE A 110 8.27 -8.21 15.15
C PHE A 110 7.25 -9.22 15.69
N ILE A 111 6.07 -8.74 16.05
CA ILE A 111 4.91 -9.55 16.39
C ILE A 111 3.81 -9.21 15.40
N LEU A 112 3.39 -10.19 14.59
CA LEU A 112 2.34 -10.05 13.59
C LEU A 112 1.28 -11.13 13.76
N PRO A 113 0.02 -10.78 14.04
CA PRO A 113 -1.11 -11.69 13.92
C PRO A 113 -1.29 -12.12 12.44
N VAL A 114 -1.54 -13.41 12.21
CA VAL A 114 -1.70 -13.97 10.86
C VAL A 114 -2.92 -13.43 10.11
N ASP A 115 -3.88 -12.86 10.82
CA ASP A 115 -5.10 -12.27 10.27
C ASP A 115 -4.92 -10.82 9.78
N ILE A 116 -3.69 -10.29 9.79
CA ILE A 116 -3.31 -8.99 9.20
C ILE A 116 -2.29 -9.22 8.06
N PRO A 117 -2.71 -9.85 6.94
CA PRO A 117 -1.78 -10.35 5.92
C PRO A 117 -1.47 -9.34 4.80
N SER A 118 -1.98 -8.12 4.85
CA SER A 118 -1.84 -7.13 3.78
C SER A 118 -0.82 -6.02 4.06
N VAL A 119 -0.03 -6.16 5.13
CA VAL A 119 1.06 -5.23 5.45
C VAL A 119 2.08 -5.19 4.30
N GLN A 120 2.50 -4.00 3.92
CA GLN A 120 3.43 -3.79 2.81
C GLN A 120 4.89 -3.87 3.25
N GLU A 121 5.77 -4.32 2.35
CA GLU A 121 7.22 -4.34 2.57
C GLU A 121 7.79 -2.95 2.87
N SER A 122 7.25 -1.90 2.23
CA SER A 122 7.64 -0.51 2.46
C SER A 122 7.47 -0.10 3.93
N THR A 123 6.41 -0.57 4.59
CA THR A 123 6.15 -0.36 6.02
C THR A 123 7.25 -0.98 6.89
N LEU A 124 7.56 -2.27 6.68
CA LEU A 124 8.61 -2.94 7.45
C LEU A 124 9.98 -2.30 7.23
N LYS A 125 10.34 -2.04 5.98
CA LYS A 125 11.61 -1.39 5.61
C LYS A 125 11.75 -0.02 6.29
N LYS A 126 10.67 0.76 6.32
CA LYS A 126 10.65 2.06 6.97
C LYS A 126 10.76 1.94 8.49
N MET A 127 10.03 1.01 9.11
CA MET A 127 10.15 0.72 10.54
C MET A 127 11.57 0.33 10.92
N MET A 128 12.20 -0.59 10.19
CA MET A 128 13.60 -0.99 10.45
C MET A 128 14.57 0.18 10.33
N LEU A 129 14.47 0.98 9.25
CA LEU A 129 15.32 2.17 9.06
C LEU A 129 15.18 3.20 10.18
N SER A 130 13.97 3.40 10.69
CA SER A 130 13.71 4.29 11.81
C SER A 130 14.21 3.69 13.14
N TYR A 131 14.05 2.38 13.31
CA TYR A 131 14.47 1.67 14.50
C TYR A 131 16.00 1.60 14.65
N GLU A 132 16.76 1.60 13.55
CA GLU A 132 18.23 1.72 13.58
C GLU A 132 18.71 3.00 14.29
N LYS A 133 17.91 4.06 14.25
CA LYS A 133 18.25 5.39 14.81
C LYS A 133 17.95 5.51 16.30
N ILE A 134 17.29 4.53 16.91
CA ILE A 134 16.91 4.54 18.33
C ILE A 134 17.66 3.46 19.11
N LYS A 135 17.78 3.66 20.44
CA LYS A 135 18.53 2.75 21.32
C LYS A 135 17.72 1.53 21.80
N GLY A 136 16.58 1.26 21.21
CA GLY A 136 15.65 0.22 21.61
C GLY A 136 14.29 0.83 21.96
N GLY A 137 13.33 -0.03 22.29
CA GLY A 137 11.96 0.38 22.63
C GLY A 137 10.91 -0.41 21.85
N ILE A 138 9.74 0.18 21.76
CA ILE A 138 8.57 -0.41 21.10
C ILE A 138 8.18 0.52 19.96
N MET A 139 8.08 0.00 18.74
CA MET A 139 7.68 0.80 17.60
C MET A 139 6.40 0.23 16.97
N TYR A 140 5.46 1.13 16.73
CA TYR A 140 4.19 0.84 16.06
C TYR A 140 4.13 1.56 14.71
N PRO A 141 3.69 0.91 13.63
CA PRO A 141 3.29 1.62 12.43
C PRO A 141 1.96 2.35 12.70
N THR A 142 1.78 3.54 12.09
CA THR A 142 0.56 4.32 12.23
C THR A 142 0.05 4.78 10.87
N PHE A 143 -1.23 4.56 10.60
CA PHE A 143 -1.97 5.05 9.45
C PHE A 143 -3.11 5.94 9.94
N ALA A 144 -3.23 7.14 9.39
CA ALA A 144 -4.28 8.11 9.76
C ALA A 144 -4.43 8.32 11.29
N LYS A 145 -3.32 8.27 12.05
CA LYS A 145 -3.21 8.36 13.52
C LYS A 145 -3.65 7.11 14.29
N GLU A 146 -4.04 6.05 13.62
CA GLU A 146 -4.33 4.76 14.25
C GLU A 146 -3.09 3.87 14.23
N THR A 147 -2.82 3.20 15.37
CA THR A 147 -1.70 2.25 15.48
C THR A 147 -2.10 0.88 14.99
N GLY A 148 -1.25 0.26 14.18
CA GLY A 148 -1.48 -1.06 13.61
C GLY A 148 -0.36 -2.06 13.88
N HIS A 149 -0.31 -3.09 13.07
CA HIS A 149 0.66 -4.17 13.12
C HIS A 149 1.61 -4.13 11.90
N PRO A 150 2.80 -4.77 12.02
CA PRO A 150 3.34 -5.48 13.18
C PRO A 150 3.85 -4.54 14.27
N THR A 151 3.84 -5.02 15.51
CA THR A 151 4.54 -4.32 16.61
C THR A 151 6.00 -4.77 16.62
N LEU A 152 6.94 -3.83 16.63
CA LEU A 152 8.36 -4.11 16.79
C LEU A 152 8.79 -3.85 18.24
N VAL A 153 9.36 -4.86 18.90
CA VAL A 153 9.69 -4.84 20.34
C VAL A 153 11.17 -5.12 20.52
N THR A 154 11.85 -4.34 21.37
CA THR A 154 13.25 -4.60 21.74
C THR A 154 13.40 -5.93 22.48
N TYR A 155 14.45 -6.69 22.19
CA TYR A 155 14.71 -7.98 22.85
C TYR A 155 14.89 -7.84 24.37
N SER A 156 15.33 -6.69 24.87
CA SER A 156 15.47 -6.45 26.32
C SER A 156 14.16 -6.63 27.11
N LEU A 157 12.99 -6.55 26.45
CA LEU A 157 11.70 -6.82 27.07
C LEU A 157 11.29 -8.31 27.03
N ALA A 158 12.06 -9.18 26.37
CA ALA A 158 11.72 -10.60 26.23
C ALA A 158 11.54 -11.29 27.60
N GLN A 159 12.45 -11.08 28.53
CA GLN A 159 12.37 -11.69 29.88
C GLN A 159 11.15 -11.20 30.67
N GLU A 160 10.80 -9.91 30.56
CA GLU A 160 9.60 -9.36 31.19
C GLU A 160 8.33 -9.98 30.60
N ILE A 161 8.27 -10.13 29.26
CA ILE A 161 7.16 -10.80 28.59
C ILE A 161 7.01 -12.25 29.06
N LEU A 162 8.11 -12.99 29.16
CA LEU A 162 8.10 -14.38 29.59
C LEU A 162 7.63 -14.55 31.04
N ASN A 163 8.00 -13.64 31.95
CA ASN A 163 7.74 -13.73 33.38
C ASN A 163 6.44 -13.07 33.84
N SER A 164 5.77 -12.29 32.97
CA SER A 164 4.53 -11.58 33.30
C SER A 164 3.29 -12.38 32.89
N ASN A 165 2.17 -12.05 33.52
CA ASN A 165 0.84 -12.55 33.16
C ASN A 165 -0.19 -11.40 33.26
N PRO A 166 -0.09 -10.40 32.39
CA PRO A 166 -0.99 -9.25 32.39
C PRO A 166 -2.42 -9.67 31.99
N LYS A 167 -3.42 -9.05 32.62
CA LYS A 167 -4.85 -9.37 32.37
C LYS A 167 -5.30 -8.99 30.97
N GLU A 168 -4.81 -7.84 30.47
CA GLU A 168 -5.12 -7.33 29.12
C GLU A 168 -4.08 -7.74 28.08
N GLY A 169 -3.26 -8.75 28.39
CA GLY A 169 -2.25 -9.29 27.50
C GLY A 169 -1.08 -8.33 27.23
N LEU A 170 -0.43 -8.47 26.06
CA LEU A 170 0.78 -7.71 25.73
C LEU A 170 0.58 -6.20 25.83
N ARG A 171 -0.59 -5.69 25.46
CA ARG A 171 -0.91 -4.26 25.50
C ARG A 171 -0.73 -3.66 26.91
N GLU A 172 -1.18 -4.36 27.95
CA GLU A 172 -1.02 -3.90 29.34
C GLU A 172 0.46 -3.81 29.72
N LEU A 173 1.25 -4.85 29.38
CA LEU A 173 2.68 -4.86 29.66
C LEU A 173 3.38 -3.69 28.93
N LEU A 174 3.16 -3.54 27.63
CA LEU A 174 3.79 -2.49 26.85
C LEU A 174 3.37 -1.08 27.31
N ASN A 175 2.17 -0.91 27.86
CA ASN A 175 1.70 0.35 28.45
C ASN A 175 2.59 0.84 29.60
N ASN A 176 3.25 -0.06 30.34
CA ASN A 176 4.21 0.33 31.39
C ASN A 176 5.46 0.98 30.83
N HIS A 177 5.73 0.79 29.51
CA HIS A 177 6.90 1.29 28.79
C HIS A 177 6.57 2.43 27.81
N LYS A 178 5.49 3.20 28.03
CA LYS A 178 5.04 4.28 27.10
C LYS A 178 6.12 5.32 26.77
N LYS A 179 7.08 5.54 27.66
CA LYS A 179 8.21 6.46 27.41
C LYS A 179 9.17 5.92 26.34
N GLN A 180 9.10 4.65 26.00
CA GLN A 180 9.90 3.96 24.98
C GLN A 180 9.07 3.64 23.73
N TRP A 181 7.90 4.26 23.56
CA TRP A 181 7.07 4.07 22.38
C TRP A 181 7.49 5.03 21.29
N TYR A 182 7.60 4.48 20.09
CA TYR A 182 7.87 5.19 18.85
C TYR A 182 6.78 4.87 17.84
N TYR A 183 6.47 5.85 17.01
CA TYR A 183 5.44 5.71 16.00
C TYR A 183 6.05 5.98 14.62
N GLU A 184 5.92 5.04 13.72
CA GLU A 184 6.32 5.22 12.33
C GLU A 184 5.08 5.52 11.49
N ILE A 185 5.03 6.72 10.91
CA ILE A 185 3.91 7.13 10.06
C ILE A 185 4.06 6.48 8.70
N VAL A 186 3.10 5.67 8.32
CA VAL A 186 3.06 4.97 7.03
C VAL A 186 1.78 5.30 6.26
N THR A 187 1.79 5.05 4.96
CA THR A 187 0.61 5.20 4.09
C THR A 187 -0.04 3.86 3.76
N ASP A 188 0.38 2.82 4.42
CA ASP A 188 -0.08 1.44 4.29
C ASP A 188 -1.27 1.21 5.23
N ARG A 189 -2.46 1.15 4.66
CA ARG A 189 -3.69 0.84 5.41
C ARG A 189 -3.73 -0.62 5.85
N GLY A 190 -2.99 -1.50 5.17
CA GLY A 190 -2.91 -2.92 5.48
C GLY A 190 -2.50 -3.24 6.92
N ILE A 191 -1.84 -2.31 7.61
CA ILE A 191 -1.48 -2.44 9.03
C ILE A 191 -2.68 -2.52 9.99
N LEU A 192 -3.87 -2.08 9.52
CA LEU A 192 -5.12 -2.02 10.30
C LEU A 192 -6.17 -3.03 9.85
N LEU A 193 -5.94 -3.72 8.71
CA LEU A 193 -6.93 -4.61 8.13
C LEU A 193 -6.75 -6.03 8.67
N ASP A 194 -7.59 -6.39 9.64
CA ASP A 194 -7.76 -7.76 10.07
C ASP A 194 -8.91 -8.46 9.30
N MET A 195 -9.10 -9.74 9.52
CA MET A 195 -10.15 -10.53 8.89
C MET A 195 -10.97 -11.29 9.93
N ASP A 196 -11.53 -10.57 10.91
CA ASP A 196 -12.30 -11.15 12.00
C ASP A 196 -13.69 -11.66 11.55
N THR A 197 -14.32 -10.97 10.60
CA THR A 197 -15.63 -11.29 10.03
C THR A 197 -15.55 -11.50 8.52
N LYS A 198 -16.66 -11.93 7.90
CA LYS A 198 -16.75 -12.04 6.43
C LYS A 198 -16.71 -10.68 5.75
N GLU A 199 -17.26 -9.68 6.42
CA GLU A 199 -17.24 -8.28 5.97
C GLU A 199 -15.80 -7.74 5.97
N ASP A 200 -15.02 -7.99 7.03
CA ASP A 200 -13.62 -7.62 7.11
C ASP A 200 -12.80 -8.33 6.01
N LEU A 201 -13.04 -9.63 5.79
CA LEU A 201 -12.40 -10.37 4.71
C LEU A 201 -12.67 -9.73 3.35
N LYS A 202 -13.90 -9.26 3.09
CA LYS A 202 -14.22 -8.58 1.83
C LYS A 202 -13.43 -7.28 1.69
N VAL A 203 -13.37 -6.45 2.74
CA VAL A 203 -12.58 -5.21 2.74
C VAL A 203 -11.09 -5.49 2.49
N LEU A 204 -10.56 -6.54 3.12
CA LEU A 204 -9.19 -6.98 2.94
C LEU A 204 -8.93 -7.47 1.49
N MET A 205 -9.85 -8.25 0.91
CA MET A 205 -9.74 -8.71 -0.49
C MET A 205 -9.77 -7.54 -1.47
N ASP A 206 -10.67 -6.58 -1.27
CA ASP A 206 -10.76 -5.36 -2.09
C ASP A 206 -9.43 -4.57 -2.01
N HIS A 207 -8.85 -4.44 -0.81
CA HIS A 207 -7.55 -3.79 -0.61
C HIS A 207 -6.40 -4.55 -1.31
N ILE A 208 -6.33 -5.87 -1.14
CA ILE A 208 -5.30 -6.70 -1.77
C ILE A 208 -5.41 -6.63 -3.31
N SER A 209 -6.61 -6.60 -3.86
CA SER A 209 -6.84 -6.59 -5.32
C SER A 209 -6.31 -5.35 -6.04
N VAL A 210 -6.08 -4.24 -5.33
CA VAL A 210 -5.51 -3.02 -5.92
C VAL A 210 -3.99 -2.96 -5.82
N TYR A 211 -3.38 -3.77 -4.94
CA TYR A 211 -1.93 -3.81 -4.76
C TYR A 211 -1.19 -4.12 -6.10
N PRO A 212 -0.05 -3.50 -6.42
CA PRO A 212 0.80 -2.61 -5.59
C PRO A 212 0.40 -1.12 -5.65
N CYS A 213 -0.83 -0.80 -6.05
CA CYS A 213 -1.34 0.56 -6.13
C CYS A 213 -1.97 0.96 -4.78
N PRO A 214 -1.89 2.23 -4.36
CA PRO A 214 -2.60 2.68 -3.17
C PRO A 214 -4.13 2.66 -3.39
N ASP A 215 -4.88 2.27 -2.37
CA ASP A 215 -6.33 2.45 -2.36
C ASP A 215 -6.71 3.94 -2.16
N TYR A 216 -8.01 4.23 -2.23
CA TYR A 216 -8.49 5.61 -2.07
C TYR A 216 -8.08 6.24 -0.72
N LEU A 217 -8.16 5.48 0.38
CA LEU A 217 -7.83 6.00 1.72
C LEU A 217 -6.32 6.22 1.87
N GLU A 218 -5.50 5.36 1.27
CA GLU A 218 -4.05 5.52 1.20
C GLU A 218 -3.66 6.76 0.38
N CYS A 219 -4.31 6.98 -0.78
CA CYS A 219 -4.13 8.21 -1.54
C CYS A 219 -4.48 9.45 -0.71
N MET A 220 -5.61 9.42 0.00
CA MET A 220 -6.02 10.55 0.84
C MET A 220 -5.06 10.81 2.00
N GLU A 221 -4.47 9.78 2.59
CA GLU A 221 -3.45 9.93 3.63
C GLU A 221 -2.15 10.52 3.07
N ILE A 222 -1.70 10.10 1.88
CA ILE A 222 -0.58 10.72 1.18
C ILE A 222 -0.83 12.22 0.98
N LEU A 223 -2.00 12.61 0.47
CA LEU A 223 -2.35 14.01 0.26
C LEU A 223 -2.37 14.81 1.56
N ARG A 224 -2.86 14.21 2.65
CA ARG A 224 -2.86 14.81 3.99
C ARG A 224 -1.43 15.03 4.51
N LEU A 225 -0.56 14.03 4.39
CA LEU A 225 0.84 14.11 4.82
C LEU A 225 1.64 15.14 4.02
N CYS A 226 1.31 15.30 2.74
CA CYS A 226 1.90 16.32 1.87
C CYS A 226 1.27 17.72 2.03
N ASN A 227 0.31 17.89 2.94
CA ASN A 227 -0.40 19.15 3.18
C ASN A 227 -1.00 19.76 1.89
N VAL A 228 -1.53 18.93 1.00
CA VAL A 228 -2.17 19.40 -0.24
C VAL A 228 -3.46 20.15 0.09
N ASN A 229 -3.66 21.33 -0.52
CA ASN A 229 -4.84 22.13 -0.27
C ASN A 229 -6.12 21.51 -0.88
N LEU A 230 -7.28 21.86 -0.30
CA LEU A 230 -8.56 21.27 -0.68
C LEU A 230 -8.96 21.53 -2.15
N GLU A 231 -8.63 22.68 -2.70
CA GLU A 231 -8.93 23.01 -4.10
C GLU A 231 -8.18 22.06 -5.06
N THR A 232 -6.90 21.79 -4.77
CA THR A 232 -6.10 20.83 -5.54
C THR A 232 -6.62 19.41 -5.36
N ILE A 233 -7.00 19.00 -4.14
CA ILE A 233 -7.61 17.69 -3.88
C ILE A 233 -8.90 17.52 -4.65
N ASP A 234 -9.76 18.53 -4.66
CA ASP A 234 -11.04 18.51 -5.38
C ASP A 234 -10.84 18.39 -6.89
N HIS A 235 -9.86 19.11 -7.44
CA HIS A 235 -9.47 18.98 -8.84
C HIS A 235 -9.00 17.55 -9.14
N MET A 236 -8.06 17.02 -8.37
CA MET A 236 -7.53 15.66 -8.57
C MET A 236 -8.60 14.58 -8.47
N LYS A 237 -9.57 14.73 -7.55
CA LYS A 237 -10.74 13.83 -7.48
C LYS A 237 -11.58 13.87 -8.75
N SER A 238 -11.84 15.04 -9.29
CA SER A 238 -12.60 15.19 -10.53
C SER A 238 -11.86 14.57 -11.72
N VAL A 239 -10.53 14.79 -11.80
CA VAL A 239 -9.67 14.15 -12.82
C VAL A 239 -9.72 12.62 -12.68
N ALA A 240 -9.61 12.09 -11.45
CA ALA A 240 -9.59 10.65 -11.20
C ALA A 240 -10.91 9.97 -11.58
N GLU A 241 -12.05 10.56 -11.20
CA GLU A 241 -13.37 10.03 -11.55
C GLU A 241 -13.60 10.04 -13.07
N PHE A 242 -13.21 11.13 -13.75
CA PHE A 242 -13.32 11.21 -15.20
C PHE A 242 -12.40 10.20 -15.89
N ALA A 243 -11.14 10.11 -15.48
CA ALA A 243 -10.17 9.17 -16.01
C ALA A 243 -10.62 7.70 -15.82
N LYS A 244 -11.19 7.38 -14.65
CA LYS A 244 -11.77 6.06 -14.37
C LYS A 244 -12.89 5.72 -15.34
N GLN A 245 -13.86 6.63 -15.55
CA GLN A 245 -14.98 6.40 -16.47
C GLN A 245 -14.49 6.19 -17.92
N VAL A 246 -13.58 7.03 -18.40
CA VAL A 246 -12.97 6.89 -19.73
C VAL A 246 -12.26 5.55 -19.87
N SER A 247 -11.53 5.13 -18.85
CA SER A 247 -10.77 3.87 -18.86
C SER A 247 -11.66 2.64 -18.86
N ILE A 248 -12.78 2.65 -18.13
CA ILE A 248 -13.77 1.56 -18.13
C ILE A 248 -14.31 1.38 -19.56
N LEU A 249 -14.75 2.48 -20.20
CA LEU A 249 -15.28 2.43 -21.55
C LEU A 249 -14.25 1.98 -22.60
N LEU A 250 -12.99 2.41 -22.44
CA LEU A 250 -11.91 1.95 -23.32
C LEU A 250 -11.66 0.45 -23.15
N ASN A 251 -11.72 -0.08 -21.93
CA ASN A 251 -11.59 -1.51 -21.68
C ASN A 251 -12.77 -2.30 -22.23
N GLU A 252 -14.00 -1.78 -22.18
CA GLU A 252 -15.18 -2.34 -22.84
C GLU A 252 -15.02 -2.38 -24.37
N ASN A 253 -14.22 -1.48 -24.95
CA ASN A 253 -13.86 -1.43 -26.37
C ASN A 253 -12.52 -2.13 -26.69
N GLY A 254 -12.05 -3.04 -25.83
CA GLY A 254 -10.92 -3.93 -26.10
C GLY A 254 -9.54 -3.40 -25.65
N CYS A 255 -9.46 -2.24 -25.02
CA CYS A 255 -8.24 -1.80 -24.36
C CYS A 255 -7.96 -2.66 -23.11
N LYS A 256 -6.70 -2.66 -22.65
CA LYS A 256 -6.28 -3.39 -21.45
C LYS A 256 -5.56 -2.42 -20.50
N LEU A 257 -6.30 -1.44 -19.98
CA LEU A 257 -5.82 -0.42 -19.06
C LEU A 257 -5.97 -0.89 -17.62
N ASN A 258 -4.97 -0.62 -16.80
CA ASN A 258 -5.09 -0.81 -15.35
C ASN A 258 -5.82 0.40 -14.74
N ILE A 259 -7.10 0.22 -14.43
CA ILE A 259 -7.97 1.28 -13.90
C ILE A 259 -7.48 1.78 -12.53
N ASN A 260 -6.92 0.89 -11.68
CA ASN A 260 -6.41 1.26 -10.38
C ASN A 260 -5.20 2.20 -10.50
N TYR A 261 -4.29 1.91 -11.42
CA TYR A 261 -3.14 2.77 -11.69
C TYR A 261 -3.57 4.16 -12.22
N ILE A 262 -4.55 4.19 -13.10
CA ILE A 262 -5.10 5.44 -13.64
C ILE A 262 -5.76 6.25 -12.53
N TYR A 263 -6.62 5.62 -11.73
CA TYR A 263 -7.36 6.29 -10.67
C TYR A 263 -6.43 6.87 -9.61
N ALA A 264 -5.52 6.06 -9.07
CA ALA A 264 -4.57 6.50 -8.06
C ALA A 264 -3.56 7.51 -8.62
N GLY A 265 -3.06 7.29 -9.84
CA GLY A 265 -2.18 8.24 -10.52
C GLY A 265 -2.85 9.59 -10.73
N ALA A 266 -4.14 9.61 -11.11
CA ALA A 266 -4.92 10.84 -11.24
C ALA A 266 -5.20 11.51 -9.89
N LEU A 267 -5.44 10.74 -8.81
CA LEU A 267 -5.58 11.28 -7.46
C LEU A 267 -4.30 11.89 -6.90
N LEU A 268 -3.13 11.50 -7.40
CA LEU A 268 -1.83 11.90 -6.85
C LEU A 268 -0.99 12.75 -7.81
N HIS A 269 -1.45 13.03 -9.05
CA HIS A 269 -0.62 13.68 -10.08
C HIS A 269 -0.09 15.05 -9.66
N ASP A 270 -0.85 15.80 -8.89
CA ASP A 270 -0.53 17.16 -8.42
C ASP A 270 -0.14 17.21 -6.93
N VAL A 271 0.28 16.06 -6.31
CA VAL A 271 0.63 15.95 -4.89
C VAL A 271 1.72 16.93 -4.45
N ALA A 272 2.62 17.33 -5.35
CA ALA A 272 3.69 18.31 -5.09
C ALA A 272 3.42 19.67 -5.76
N LYS A 273 2.17 20.00 -6.10
CA LYS A 273 1.79 21.25 -6.75
C LYS A 273 2.34 22.47 -6.02
N GLY A 274 2.86 23.44 -6.79
CA GLY A 274 3.51 24.63 -6.27
C GLY A 274 5.02 24.53 -6.08
N THR A 275 5.61 23.32 -6.20
CA THR A 275 7.07 23.13 -6.18
C THR A 275 7.68 23.23 -7.60
N LYS A 276 9.00 23.50 -7.68
CA LYS A 276 9.71 23.41 -8.97
C LYS A 276 9.72 21.96 -9.44
N LYS A 277 9.41 21.72 -10.73
CA LYS A 277 9.31 20.37 -11.31
C LYS A 277 8.36 19.46 -10.52
N HIS A 278 7.19 19.98 -10.14
CA HIS A 278 6.23 19.30 -9.25
C HIS A 278 5.87 17.87 -9.71
N ALA A 279 5.81 17.60 -11.01
CA ALA A 279 5.55 16.26 -11.53
C ALA A 279 6.62 15.25 -11.06
N LEU A 280 7.91 15.54 -11.28
CA LEU A 280 9.00 14.70 -10.82
C LEU A 280 9.09 14.63 -9.29
N GLN A 281 8.86 15.75 -8.59
CA GLN A 281 8.86 15.75 -7.13
C GLN A 281 7.70 14.91 -6.58
N GLY A 282 6.51 15.04 -7.15
CA GLY A 282 5.35 14.21 -6.78
C GLY A 282 5.59 12.73 -7.01
N ALA A 283 6.18 12.37 -8.17
CA ALA A 283 6.52 10.98 -8.47
C ALA A 283 7.49 10.38 -7.43
N LYS A 284 8.53 11.13 -7.03
CA LYS A 284 9.48 10.71 -6.00
C LYS A 284 8.83 10.55 -4.61
N ILE A 285 7.99 11.51 -4.21
CA ILE A 285 7.25 11.44 -2.95
C ILE A 285 6.41 10.16 -2.89
N VAL A 286 5.67 9.86 -3.96
CA VAL A 286 4.80 8.68 -4.02
C VAL A 286 5.62 7.39 -4.07
N GLU A 287 6.78 7.38 -4.74
CA GLU A 287 7.74 6.26 -4.71
C GLU A 287 8.32 6.04 -3.29
N GLU A 288 8.67 7.10 -2.56
CA GLU A 288 9.15 7.03 -1.18
C GLU A 288 8.11 6.46 -0.21
N PHE A 289 6.82 6.65 -0.50
CA PHE A 289 5.72 6.00 0.22
C PHE A 289 5.52 4.52 -0.16
N GLY A 290 6.25 3.99 -1.16
CA GLY A 290 6.21 2.59 -1.55
C GLY A 290 5.48 2.31 -2.88
N TYR A 291 4.89 3.31 -3.52
CA TYR A 291 4.04 3.15 -4.71
C TYR A 291 4.77 3.49 -6.01
N LYS A 292 5.87 2.77 -6.26
CA LYS A 292 6.71 2.94 -7.47
C LYS A 292 5.95 2.75 -8.78
N CYS A 293 4.88 1.96 -8.78
CA CYS A 293 4.02 1.70 -9.95
C CYS A 293 3.40 2.99 -10.53
N LEU A 294 3.26 4.05 -9.74
CA LEU A 294 2.68 5.32 -10.18
C LEU A 294 3.73 6.33 -10.67
N PHE A 295 5.02 6.02 -10.56
CA PHE A 295 6.09 6.98 -10.84
C PHE A 295 5.96 7.62 -12.23
N GLU A 296 5.87 6.82 -13.30
CA GLU A 296 5.79 7.34 -14.67
C GLU A 296 4.49 8.10 -14.93
N ILE A 297 3.38 7.68 -14.35
CA ILE A 297 2.09 8.34 -14.51
C ILE A 297 2.15 9.76 -13.94
N ILE A 298 2.74 9.90 -12.75
CA ILE A 298 2.87 11.19 -12.08
C ILE A 298 3.97 12.04 -12.73
N ASP A 299 5.15 11.48 -13.05
CA ASP A 299 6.25 12.24 -13.69
C ASP A 299 5.85 12.82 -15.06
N GLU A 300 5.07 12.06 -15.83
CA GLU A 300 4.73 12.44 -17.21
C GLU A 300 3.41 13.20 -17.36
N HIS A 301 2.64 13.47 -16.27
CA HIS A 301 1.35 14.14 -16.39
C HIS A 301 1.43 15.57 -16.98
N MET A 302 2.60 16.22 -16.90
CA MET A 302 2.84 17.53 -17.49
C MET A 302 3.42 17.48 -18.89
N GLN A 303 4.15 16.41 -19.23
CA GLN A 303 4.80 16.23 -20.52
C GLN A 303 5.08 14.75 -20.77
N LEU A 304 4.42 14.17 -21.76
CA LEU A 304 4.60 12.77 -22.15
C LEU A 304 5.90 12.56 -22.92
N LYS A 305 6.58 11.45 -22.62
CA LYS A 305 7.74 10.96 -23.39
C LYS A 305 7.28 10.13 -24.61
N THR A 306 6.17 9.41 -24.49
CA THR A 306 5.54 8.60 -25.55
C THR A 306 4.10 9.02 -25.77
N LYS A 307 3.71 9.32 -27.03
CA LYS A 307 2.47 10.03 -27.33
C LYS A 307 1.42 9.22 -28.12
N TYR A 308 1.86 8.17 -28.82
CA TYR A 308 1.03 7.53 -29.87
C TYR A 308 0.27 6.27 -29.39
N LYS A 309 0.66 5.70 -28.26
CA LYS A 309 -0.02 4.51 -27.70
C LYS A 309 -0.85 4.92 -26.50
N ILE A 310 -2.13 4.60 -26.52
CA ILE A 310 -3.00 4.82 -25.35
C ILE A 310 -2.57 3.86 -24.23
N GLY A 311 -2.27 4.43 -23.07
CA GLY A 311 -1.92 3.75 -21.84
C GLY A 311 -2.30 4.60 -20.64
N GLU A 312 -2.00 4.14 -19.44
CA GLU A 312 -2.41 4.74 -18.18
C GLU A 312 -1.99 6.21 -18.09
N LYS A 313 -0.74 6.52 -18.41
CA LYS A 313 -0.23 7.90 -18.34
C LYS A 313 -0.83 8.84 -19.37
N GLN A 314 -1.19 8.37 -20.56
CA GLN A 314 -1.86 9.17 -21.58
C GLN A 314 -3.28 9.53 -21.14
N ILE A 315 -3.98 8.61 -20.46
CA ILE A 315 -5.32 8.87 -19.91
C ILE A 315 -5.23 9.95 -18.83
N VAL A 316 -4.33 9.81 -17.84
CA VAL A 316 -4.18 10.79 -16.78
C VAL A 316 -3.75 12.15 -17.34
N TYR A 317 -2.78 12.17 -18.26
CA TYR A 317 -2.35 13.38 -18.95
C TYR A 317 -3.51 14.12 -19.62
N LEU A 318 -4.33 13.42 -20.42
CA LEU A 318 -5.45 14.04 -21.13
C LEU A 318 -6.54 14.49 -20.17
N CYS A 319 -6.93 13.65 -19.21
CA CYS A 319 -8.02 13.97 -18.29
C CYS A 319 -7.70 15.19 -17.42
N ASP A 320 -6.43 15.39 -17.00
CA ASP A 320 -6.01 16.64 -16.35
C ASP A 320 -6.22 17.87 -17.25
N LYS A 321 -6.05 17.74 -18.58
CA LYS A 321 -6.27 18.87 -19.51
C LYS A 321 -7.74 19.11 -19.82
N LEU A 322 -8.60 18.12 -19.65
CA LEU A 322 -10.04 18.25 -19.86
C LEU A 322 -10.81 18.67 -18.60
N ILE A 323 -10.18 18.70 -17.42
CA ILE A 323 -10.80 19.16 -16.17
C ILE A 323 -10.16 20.49 -15.73
N LYS A 324 -10.98 21.54 -15.57
CA LYS A 324 -10.58 22.84 -15.00
C LYS A 324 -11.34 23.07 -13.69
N GLY A 325 -10.60 23.01 -12.56
CA GLY A 325 -11.24 22.91 -11.24
C GLY A 325 -11.98 21.59 -11.08
N LYS A 326 -13.31 21.63 -11.10
CA LYS A 326 -14.20 20.44 -11.04
C LYS A 326 -14.98 20.23 -12.33
N ARG A 327 -14.85 21.09 -13.32
CA ARG A 327 -15.68 21.12 -14.52
C ARG A 327 -14.94 20.54 -15.72
N LEU A 328 -15.64 19.72 -16.51
CA LEU A 328 -15.20 19.28 -17.83
C LEU A 328 -15.16 20.48 -18.79
N VAL A 329 -14.06 20.67 -19.51
CA VAL A 329 -13.84 21.74 -20.47
C VAL A 329 -13.26 21.20 -21.77
N THR A 330 -13.40 21.96 -22.86
CA THR A 330 -12.74 21.64 -24.13
C THR A 330 -11.24 21.93 -24.03
N LEU A 331 -10.42 21.27 -24.89
CA LEU A 331 -8.99 21.57 -24.98
C LEU A 331 -8.75 23.03 -25.37
N ASN A 332 -9.60 23.62 -26.23
CA ASN A 332 -9.50 25.03 -26.60
C ASN A 332 -9.65 25.92 -25.37
N GLU A 333 -10.72 25.73 -24.61
CA GLU A 333 -10.97 26.48 -23.36
C GLU A 333 -9.83 26.31 -22.33
N ARG A 334 -9.23 25.12 -22.25
CA ARG A 334 -8.12 24.84 -21.33
C ARG A 334 -6.85 25.59 -21.69
N PHE A 335 -6.54 25.70 -22.98
CA PHE A 335 -5.29 26.26 -23.45
C PHE A 335 -5.37 27.74 -23.88
N GLU A 336 -6.57 28.30 -24.05
CA GLU A 336 -6.81 29.67 -24.53
C GLU A 336 -6.03 30.71 -23.73
N ASP A 337 -6.12 30.64 -22.38
CA ASP A 337 -5.43 31.58 -21.50
C ASP A 337 -3.90 31.53 -21.66
N ALA A 338 -3.34 30.33 -21.81
CA ALA A 338 -1.89 30.15 -21.97
C ALA A 338 -1.42 30.58 -23.38
N LEU A 339 -2.17 30.23 -24.42
CA LEU A 339 -1.87 30.62 -25.79
C LEU A 339 -1.91 32.16 -25.96
N SER A 340 -2.90 32.80 -25.38
CA SER A 340 -3.04 34.28 -25.39
C SER A 340 -1.94 34.94 -24.59
N ARG A 341 -1.64 34.46 -23.39
CA ARG A 341 -0.63 35.05 -22.48
C ARG A 341 0.79 35.03 -23.07
N TYR A 342 1.13 33.92 -23.76
CA TYR A 342 2.49 33.70 -24.25
C TYR A 342 2.65 33.90 -25.76
N LYS A 343 1.67 34.59 -26.42
CA LYS A 343 1.67 34.85 -27.87
C LYS A 343 2.95 35.52 -28.37
N ASP A 344 3.56 36.38 -27.53
CA ASP A 344 4.72 37.19 -27.86
C ASP A 344 6.05 36.56 -27.33
N VAL A 345 6.01 35.31 -26.82
CA VAL A 345 7.18 34.57 -26.29
C VAL A 345 7.32 33.24 -27.04
N PRO A 346 8.04 33.22 -28.19
CA PRO A 346 8.03 32.10 -29.12
C PRO A 346 8.37 30.74 -28.48
N ASP A 347 9.42 30.65 -27.64
CA ASP A 347 9.89 29.42 -27.02
C ASP A 347 8.86 28.82 -26.05
N ILE A 348 8.06 29.65 -25.37
CA ILE A 348 7.01 29.21 -24.46
C ILE A 348 5.78 28.83 -25.26
N LEU A 349 5.42 29.65 -26.26
CA LEU A 349 4.29 29.40 -27.15
C LEU A 349 4.44 28.06 -27.88
N GLU A 350 5.63 27.73 -28.38
CA GLU A 350 5.92 26.45 -29.03
C GLU A 350 5.67 25.28 -28.05
N LYS A 351 6.12 25.39 -26.82
CA LYS A 351 5.88 24.36 -25.77
C LYS A 351 4.39 24.22 -25.44
N VAL A 352 3.65 25.31 -25.36
CA VAL A 352 2.20 25.29 -25.10
C VAL A 352 1.47 24.65 -26.27
N ASN A 353 1.79 25.04 -27.52
CA ASN A 353 1.24 24.45 -28.73
C ASN A 353 1.57 22.94 -28.81
N GLY A 354 2.80 22.54 -28.48
CA GLY A 354 3.18 21.13 -28.43
C GLY A 354 2.28 20.31 -27.48
N LYS A 355 2.04 20.80 -26.26
CA LYS A 355 1.17 20.15 -25.29
C LYS A 355 -0.30 20.10 -25.76
N TYR A 356 -0.78 21.17 -26.39
CA TYR A 356 -2.12 21.20 -26.99
C TYR A 356 -2.28 20.15 -28.07
N MET A 357 -1.31 20.05 -29.01
CA MET A 357 -1.33 19.07 -30.08
C MET A 357 -1.23 17.64 -29.55
N ASP A 358 -0.38 17.37 -28.56
CA ASP A 358 -0.29 16.08 -27.90
C ASP A 358 -1.64 15.65 -27.29
N ALA A 359 -2.28 16.55 -26.54
CA ALA A 359 -3.59 16.30 -25.95
C ALA A 359 -4.68 16.07 -27.02
N LYS A 360 -4.63 16.83 -28.12
CA LYS A 360 -5.56 16.71 -29.24
C LYS A 360 -5.46 15.33 -29.93
N ILE A 361 -4.24 14.88 -30.23
CA ILE A 361 -4.00 13.57 -30.84
C ILE A 361 -4.50 12.44 -29.94
N ILE A 362 -4.21 12.51 -28.64
CA ILE A 362 -4.66 11.49 -27.69
C ILE A 362 -6.18 11.49 -27.58
N LYS A 363 -6.81 12.67 -27.53
CA LYS A 363 -8.27 12.83 -27.47
C LYS A 363 -8.91 12.21 -28.71
N GLU A 364 -8.46 12.56 -29.91
CA GLU A 364 -8.96 12.00 -31.17
C GLU A 364 -8.84 10.47 -31.22
N ASN A 365 -7.72 9.91 -30.77
CA ASN A 365 -7.52 8.47 -30.73
C ASN A 365 -8.51 7.79 -29.77
N ILE A 366 -8.77 8.38 -28.59
CA ILE A 366 -9.73 7.87 -27.62
C ILE A 366 -11.15 7.95 -28.18
N GLU A 367 -11.54 9.10 -28.73
CA GLU A 367 -12.88 9.31 -29.31
C GLU A 367 -13.15 8.39 -30.50
N ASN A 368 -12.15 8.11 -31.33
CA ASN A 368 -12.24 7.11 -32.40
C ASN A 368 -12.53 5.69 -31.88
N ILE A 369 -11.88 5.30 -30.76
CA ILE A 369 -12.16 3.99 -30.13
C ILE A 369 -13.56 3.96 -29.53
N LEU A 370 -13.96 5.05 -28.86
CA LEU A 370 -15.26 5.14 -28.17
C LEU A 370 -16.43 5.39 -29.10
N GLY A 371 -16.19 5.87 -30.34
CA GLY A 371 -17.23 6.28 -31.29
C GLY A 371 -18.05 7.49 -30.84
N ARG A 372 -17.55 8.27 -29.88
CA ARG A 372 -18.25 9.46 -29.33
C ARG A 372 -17.26 10.47 -28.73
N SER A 373 -17.70 11.73 -28.64
CA SER A 373 -16.93 12.80 -28.04
C SER A 373 -16.82 12.66 -26.51
N LEU A 374 -15.65 13.01 -25.95
CA LEU A 374 -15.42 13.08 -24.51
C LEU A 374 -16.21 14.22 -23.85
N GLU A 375 -16.56 15.28 -24.57
CA GLU A 375 -17.44 16.35 -24.08
C GLU A 375 -18.86 15.85 -23.81
N SER A 376 -19.30 14.74 -24.41
CA SER A 376 -20.63 14.16 -24.14
C SER A 376 -20.82 13.67 -22.69
N PHE A 377 -19.76 13.69 -21.88
CA PHE A 377 -19.82 13.37 -20.45
C PHE A 377 -20.13 14.59 -19.56
N SER A 378 -20.33 15.79 -20.13
CA SER A 378 -20.53 17.04 -19.37
C SER A 378 -21.70 17.00 -18.38
N ASP A 379 -22.73 16.20 -18.62
CA ASP A 379 -23.90 16.06 -17.74
C ASP A 379 -23.60 15.34 -16.41
N LYS A 380 -22.39 14.79 -16.28
CA LYS A 380 -21.96 14.02 -15.09
C LYS A 380 -20.85 14.73 -14.30
N PHE A 381 -20.32 15.87 -14.79
CA PHE A 381 -19.22 16.64 -14.20
C PHE A 381 -19.53 18.13 -14.06
#